data_fa634eebee720773ecb93ca12dc30647
#
_entry.id   fa634eebee720773ecb93ca12dc30647
#
_cell.length_a   1.000
_cell.length_b   1.000
_cell.length_c   1.000
_cell.angle_alpha   90.00
_cell.angle_beta   90.00
_cell.angle_gamma   90.00
#
_symmetry.space_group_name_H-M   'P 1'
#
loop_
_entity.id
_entity.type
_entity.pdbx_description
1 polymer ?
#
loop_
_entity_poly.entity_id
_entity_poly.type
_entity_poly.pdbx_seq_one_letter_code
_entity_poly.pdbx_strand_id
1 'polypeptide(L)'
;MQDNLNDSKILLSSDEYISIAYDNPGIITSEEAKQLVLDFNPTGLQTRNNNVKIMAISTYNVSSSSGLKTRVGSTNLTTIPVYKIEFLSDEGKGVAYVPADERFAKIMAYLPKTDLKDSVKYVDSKSMLYLSELSLLEDAKYYEKVKSKLRAKTLAKIAKTLNVKAVRYDEIQDIIIVKDEILSRSGPTFPVGNPIGFAGLYCSSTEWNQDAPYNDLLQKENCDLYDTGSPTYEAVPAGCAVISIAQIMASLEPDLTVDGLKIDWNILKAQKQIIAPSSWQTPSSETTREMVAKLIKYIY
;
A
#
# COMPACT_ATOMS: atom_id res chain seq x y z
N MET A 1 -9.04 -24.74 39.55
CA MET A 1 -9.07 -23.29 39.21
C MET A 1 -8.94 -23.02 37.69
N GLN A 2 -9.24 -24.00 36.85
CA GLN A 2 -9.12 -23.88 35.36
C GLN A 2 -10.44 -23.58 34.65
N ASP A 3 -11.60 -23.61 35.34
CA ASP A 3 -12.90 -23.61 34.66
C ASP A 3 -13.57 -22.24 34.49
N ASN A 4 -12.93 -21.12 34.94
CA ASN A 4 -13.55 -19.80 34.87
C ASN A 4 -12.90 -18.83 33.83
N LEU A 5 -11.92 -19.26 33.03
CA LEU A 5 -11.24 -18.41 32.06
C LEU A 5 -11.96 -18.34 30.71
N ASN A 6 -12.87 -19.30 30.44
CA ASN A 6 -13.45 -19.47 29.09
C ASN A 6 -14.58 -18.47 28.71
N ASP A 7 -15.09 -17.67 29.64
CA ASP A 7 -16.23 -16.76 29.36
C ASP A 7 -15.85 -15.26 29.26
N SER A 8 -14.62 -14.90 29.58
CA SER A 8 -14.19 -13.50 29.61
C SER A 8 -13.40 -13.13 28.37
N LYS A 9 -14.08 -12.71 27.32
CA LYS A 9 -13.44 -12.15 26.15
C LYS A 9 -12.78 -10.80 26.47
N ILE A 10 -11.51 -10.66 26.13
CA ILE A 10 -10.71 -9.44 26.37
C ILE A 10 -10.60 -8.64 25.09
N LEU A 11 -11.16 -7.43 25.13
CA LEU A 11 -11.16 -6.53 23.99
C LEU A 11 -9.90 -5.64 24.02
N LEU A 12 -9.06 -5.75 22.99
CA LEU A 12 -7.84 -4.95 22.80
C LEU A 12 -7.95 -4.09 21.54
N SER A 13 -7.33 -2.92 21.56
CA SER A 13 -7.06 -2.19 20.32
C SER A 13 -5.98 -2.91 19.51
N SER A 14 -5.86 -2.59 18.21
CA SER A 14 -4.81 -3.15 17.35
C SER A 14 -3.42 -2.91 17.91
N ASP A 15 -3.12 -1.71 18.44
CA ASP A 15 -1.84 -1.37 19.05
C ASP A 15 -1.58 -2.17 20.35
N GLU A 16 -2.61 -2.33 21.18
CA GLU A 16 -2.52 -3.14 22.39
C GLU A 16 -2.21 -4.61 22.02
N TYR A 17 -2.91 -5.16 21.04
CA TYR A 17 -2.67 -6.51 20.54
C TYR A 17 -1.26 -6.67 19.99
N ILE A 18 -0.85 -5.81 19.05
CA ILE A 18 0.50 -5.81 18.47
C ILE A 18 1.57 -5.77 19.56
N SER A 19 1.34 -5.01 20.63
CA SER A 19 2.32 -4.84 21.70
C SER A 19 2.64 -6.12 22.47
N ILE A 20 1.77 -7.13 22.44
CA ILE A 20 1.90 -8.37 23.21
C ILE A 20 2.01 -9.64 22.34
N ALA A 21 1.44 -9.63 21.12
CA ALA A 21 1.31 -10.81 20.28
C ALA A 21 2.65 -11.34 19.74
N TYR A 22 3.61 -10.44 19.48
CA TYR A 22 4.88 -10.78 18.83
C TYR A 22 6.07 -10.50 19.74
N ASP A 23 6.26 -11.36 20.73
CA ASP A 23 7.39 -11.22 21.66
C ASP A 23 8.72 -11.55 21.02
N ASN A 24 8.76 -12.68 20.35
CA ASN A 24 9.89 -13.13 19.55
C ASN A 24 9.31 -13.61 18.21
N PRO A 25 9.13 -12.71 17.24
CA PRO A 25 8.49 -13.07 15.98
C PRO A 25 9.25 -14.22 15.32
N GLY A 26 8.51 -15.25 14.94
CA GLY A 26 9.02 -16.40 14.23
C GLY A 26 9.31 -16.09 12.77
N ILE A 27 10.01 -17.02 12.12
CA ILE A 27 10.22 -17.02 10.68
C ILE A 27 9.23 -18.01 10.09
N ILE A 28 8.38 -17.59 9.16
CA ILE A 28 7.54 -18.52 8.40
C ILE A 28 8.41 -19.39 7.50
N THR A 29 7.98 -20.61 7.30
CA THR A 29 8.70 -21.56 6.45
C THR A 29 8.54 -21.22 4.97
N SER A 30 9.44 -21.75 4.15
CA SER A 30 9.30 -21.63 2.70
C SER A 30 8.04 -22.30 2.15
N GLU A 31 7.54 -23.35 2.82
CA GLU A 31 6.30 -24.03 2.43
C GLU A 31 5.07 -23.17 2.74
N GLU A 32 5.04 -22.50 3.90
CA GLU A 32 3.98 -21.55 4.23
C GLU A 32 3.97 -20.38 3.24
N ALA A 33 5.15 -19.85 2.91
CA ALA A 33 5.27 -18.79 1.91
C ALA A 33 4.81 -19.24 0.50
N LYS A 34 5.10 -20.48 0.09
CA LYS A 34 4.56 -21.05 -1.16
C LYS A 34 3.05 -21.13 -1.12
N GLN A 35 2.50 -21.60 0.00
CA GLN A 35 1.04 -21.75 0.13
C GLN A 35 0.35 -20.41 -0.01
N LEU A 36 0.89 -19.33 0.59
CA LEU A 36 0.37 -17.97 0.39
C LEU A 36 0.31 -17.58 -1.09
N VAL A 37 1.30 -17.95 -1.89
CA VAL A 37 1.33 -17.65 -3.33
C VAL A 37 0.33 -18.51 -4.10
N LEU A 38 0.18 -19.80 -3.73
CA LEU A 38 -0.77 -20.70 -4.37
C LEU A 38 -2.22 -20.32 -4.07
N ASP A 39 -2.50 -19.83 -2.86
CA ASP A 39 -3.82 -19.39 -2.43
C ASP A 39 -4.18 -17.98 -2.93
N PHE A 40 -3.18 -17.24 -3.42
CA PHE A 40 -3.37 -15.89 -3.90
C PHE A 40 -4.15 -15.84 -5.21
N ASN A 41 -5.32 -15.22 -5.17
CA ASN A 41 -6.14 -15.00 -6.35
C ASN A 41 -6.20 -13.49 -6.68
N PRO A 42 -5.37 -13.00 -7.61
CA PRO A 42 -5.31 -11.58 -7.93
C PRO A 42 -6.59 -11.02 -8.57
N THR A 43 -7.45 -11.88 -9.12
CA THR A 43 -8.67 -11.42 -9.83
C THR A 43 -9.90 -11.37 -8.94
N GLY A 44 -9.84 -11.94 -7.73
CA GLY A 44 -11.01 -12.04 -6.82
C GLY A 44 -12.20 -12.85 -7.38
N LEU A 45 -12.13 -13.28 -8.62
CA LEU A 45 -13.14 -14.14 -9.24
C LEU A 45 -12.90 -15.57 -8.78
N GLN A 46 -13.94 -16.26 -8.33
CA GLN A 46 -13.89 -17.67 -7.90
C GLN A 46 -13.67 -18.65 -9.07
N THR A 47 -12.85 -18.31 -10.02
CA THR A 47 -12.44 -19.24 -11.09
C THR A 47 -11.27 -20.08 -10.59
N ARG A 48 -11.57 -21.27 -10.22
CA ARG A 48 -10.74 -22.32 -9.60
C ARG A 48 -9.62 -22.87 -10.47
N ASN A 49 -8.96 -22.15 -11.34
CA ASN A 49 -7.88 -22.71 -12.16
C ASN A 49 -6.81 -21.70 -12.50
N ASN A 50 -6.17 -21.13 -11.49
CA ASN A 50 -4.83 -20.63 -11.72
C ASN A 50 -3.88 -21.82 -11.56
N ASN A 51 -3.45 -22.42 -12.66
CA ASN A 51 -2.40 -23.45 -12.67
C ASN A 51 -1.05 -22.82 -12.31
N VAL A 52 -0.94 -22.33 -11.06
CA VAL A 52 0.31 -21.78 -10.56
C VAL A 52 1.23 -22.91 -10.16
N LYS A 53 2.37 -23.02 -10.82
CA LYS A 53 3.43 -23.96 -10.50
C LYS A 53 4.65 -23.23 -9.98
N ILE A 54 5.04 -23.49 -8.75
CA ILE A 54 6.26 -22.91 -8.17
C ILE A 54 7.47 -23.50 -8.88
N MET A 55 8.36 -22.61 -9.35
CA MET A 55 9.55 -22.96 -10.12
C MET A 55 10.82 -22.88 -9.27
N ALA A 56 10.96 -21.84 -8.48
CA ALA A 56 12.13 -21.62 -7.64
C ALA A 56 11.77 -20.76 -6.43
N ILE A 57 12.54 -20.92 -5.35
CA ILE A 57 12.52 -20.05 -4.19
C ILE A 57 13.95 -19.62 -3.89
N SER A 58 14.12 -18.34 -3.63
CA SER A 58 15.34 -17.76 -3.08
C SER A 58 14.99 -16.81 -1.95
N THR A 59 15.97 -16.54 -1.09
CA THR A 59 15.79 -15.62 0.05
C THR A 59 16.79 -14.48 -0.07
N TYR A 60 16.35 -13.25 0.24
CA TYR A 60 17.23 -12.10 0.39
C TYR A 60 16.81 -11.30 1.62
N ASN A 61 17.67 -10.38 2.07
CA ASN A 61 17.42 -9.58 3.25
C ASN A 61 17.10 -8.13 2.87
N VAL A 62 16.01 -7.62 3.41
CA VAL A 62 15.67 -6.20 3.38
C VAL A 62 16.18 -5.56 4.66
N SER A 63 17.03 -4.54 4.56
CA SER A 63 17.63 -3.89 5.71
C SER A 63 17.63 -2.37 5.60
N SER A 64 17.58 -1.68 6.74
CA SER A 64 17.55 -0.22 6.82
C SER A 64 18.88 0.48 6.44
N SER A 65 19.92 -0.28 6.05
CA SER A 65 21.28 0.27 5.81
C SER A 65 21.52 0.85 4.42
N SER A 66 20.57 0.76 3.50
CA SER A 66 20.74 1.27 2.15
C SER A 66 20.34 2.74 2.03
N GLY A 67 21.23 3.68 2.39
CA GLY A 67 21.24 4.99 1.75
C GLY A 67 21.09 6.25 2.57
N LEU A 68 20.79 6.23 3.88
CA LEU A 68 20.77 7.46 4.68
C LEU A 68 21.56 7.28 5.99
N LYS A 69 22.79 7.78 5.98
CA LYS A 69 23.56 7.96 7.20
C LYS A 69 22.89 9.03 8.07
N THR A 70 21.90 8.63 8.86
CA THR A 70 21.39 9.49 9.92
C THR A 70 22.41 9.55 11.05
N ARG A 71 22.74 10.74 11.44
CA ARG A 71 23.79 11.15 12.40
C ARG A 71 23.43 10.87 13.87
N VAL A 72 22.74 9.81 14.19
CA VAL A 72 22.46 9.44 15.59
C VAL A 72 22.64 7.92 15.73
N GLY A 73 23.61 7.56 16.55
CA GLY A 73 23.99 6.18 16.82
C GLY A 73 22.90 5.38 17.53
N SER A 74 22.18 4.57 16.77
CA SER A 74 21.48 3.41 17.26
C SER A 74 21.62 2.31 16.19
N THR A 75 22.42 1.32 16.51
CA THR A 75 22.83 0.23 15.61
C THR A 75 21.91 -0.99 15.69
N ASN A 76 20.63 -0.83 15.85
CA ASN A 76 19.71 -1.94 15.64
C ASN A 76 19.22 -1.91 14.20
N LEU A 77 20.04 -2.49 13.32
CA LEU A 77 19.64 -2.76 11.95
C LEU A 77 18.48 -3.76 11.97
N THR A 78 17.29 -3.28 11.69
CA THR A 78 16.17 -4.18 11.40
C THR A 78 16.45 -4.84 10.05
N THR A 79 16.64 -6.15 10.07
CA THR A 79 16.81 -6.96 8.87
C THR A 79 15.68 -7.96 8.80
N ILE A 80 14.95 -7.97 7.68
CA ILE A 80 13.83 -8.87 7.46
C ILE A 80 14.15 -9.73 6.25
N PRO A 81 14.20 -11.07 6.40
CA PRO A 81 14.34 -11.97 5.28
C PRO A 81 13.06 -11.97 4.45
N VAL A 82 13.20 -12.03 3.13
CA VAL A 82 12.10 -12.04 2.17
C VAL A 82 12.30 -13.21 1.22
N TYR A 83 11.28 -14.04 1.06
CA TYR A 83 11.23 -15.06 0.03
C TYR A 83 10.86 -14.43 -1.32
N LYS A 84 11.71 -14.66 -2.32
CA LYS A 84 11.40 -14.43 -3.73
C LYS A 84 10.98 -15.77 -4.33
N ILE A 85 9.73 -15.88 -4.73
CA ILE A 85 9.10 -17.10 -5.24
C ILE A 85 8.80 -16.92 -6.71
N GLU A 86 9.52 -17.66 -7.56
CA GLU A 86 9.30 -17.69 -9.00
C GLU A 86 8.27 -18.76 -9.35
N PHE A 87 7.29 -18.43 -10.16
CA PHE A 87 6.21 -19.34 -10.54
C PHE A 87 5.89 -19.24 -12.03
N LEU A 88 5.22 -20.26 -12.53
CA LEU A 88 4.62 -20.31 -13.85
C LEU A 88 3.11 -20.33 -13.70
N SER A 89 2.42 -19.49 -14.41
CA SER A 89 0.96 -19.41 -14.51
C SER A 89 0.53 -19.46 -15.97
N ASP A 90 -0.78 -19.44 -16.22
CA ASP A 90 -1.33 -19.34 -17.58
C ASP A 90 -0.93 -18.03 -18.29
N GLU A 91 -0.59 -16.98 -17.52
CA GLU A 91 -0.11 -15.70 -18.04
C GLU A 91 1.39 -15.68 -18.37
N GLY A 92 2.15 -16.69 -17.95
CA GLY A 92 3.58 -16.79 -18.13
C GLY A 92 4.36 -16.90 -16.82
N LYS A 93 5.65 -16.55 -16.88
CA LYS A 93 6.52 -16.55 -15.69
C LYS A 93 6.24 -15.33 -14.82
N GLY A 94 5.95 -15.58 -13.56
CA GLY A 94 5.73 -14.56 -12.55
C GLY A 94 6.69 -14.66 -11.37
N VAL A 95 6.65 -13.66 -10.49
CA VAL A 95 7.39 -13.64 -9.23
C VAL A 95 6.54 -13.03 -8.13
N ALA A 96 6.60 -13.61 -6.93
CA ALA A 96 5.99 -13.08 -5.72
C ALA A 96 7.06 -12.89 -4.65
N TYR A 97 6.84 -11.91 -3.77
CA TYR A 97 7.71 -11.58 -2.66
C TYR A 97 6.91 -11.69 -1.36
N VAL A 98 7.41 -12.51 -0.44
CA VAL A 98 6.74 -12.79 0.85
C VAL A 98 7.75 -12.58 1.97
N PRO A 99 7.52 -11.61 2.89
CA PRO A 99 8.37 -11.49 4.08
C PRO A 99 8.35 -12.78 4.89
N ALA A 100 9.54 -13.21 5.32
CA ALA A 100 9.66 -14.42 6.13
C ALA A 100 9.34 -14.21 7.62
N ASP A 101 9.00 -13.00 8.01
CA ASP A 101 8.65 -12.63 9.38
C ASP A 101 7.14 -12.84 9.60
N GLU A 102 6.76 -13.56 10.65
CA GLU A 102 5.36 -13.89 10.95
C GLU A 102 4.46 -12.66 11.15
N ARG A 103 5.05 -11.51 11.55
CA ARG A 103 4.32 -10.23 11.67
C ARG A 103 3.78 -9.74 10.34
N PHE A 104 4.41 -10.13 9.25
CA PHE A 104 4.17 -9.66 7.89
C PHE A 104 3.93 -10.80 6.89
N ALA A 105 3.43 -11.94 7.37
CA ALA A 105 3.18 -13.16 6.59
C ALA A 105 2.08 -12.94 5.54
N LYS A 106 2.37 -12.11 4.54
CA LYS A 106 1.47 -11.78 3.42
C LYS A 106 2.29 -11.54 2.16
N ILE A 107 1.66 -11.60 1.00
CA ILE A 107 2.32 -11.23 -0.25
C ILE A 107 2.60 -9.73 -0.24
N MET A 108 3.87 -9.36 -0.25
CA MET A 108 4.35 -7.99 -0.29
C MET A 108 4.27 -7.41 -1.70
N ALA A 109 4.64 -8.21 -2.69
CA ALA A 109 4.53 -7.85 -4.10
C ALA A 109 4.27 -9.10 -4.95
N TYR A 110 3.46 -8.95 -6.01
CA TYR A 110 3.12 -10.00 -6.95
C TYR A 110 3.19 -9.47 -8.37
N LEU A 111 4.06 -10.06 -9.17
CA LEU A 111 4.22 -9.74 -10.59
C LEU A 111 3.83 -10.98 -11.40
N PRO A 112 2.65 -10.98 -12.01
CA PRO A 112 2.14 -12.15 -12.72
C PRO A 112 2.97 -12.50 -13.96
N LYS A 113 3.70 -11.52 -14.51
CA LYS A 113 4.50 -11.67 -15.71
C LYS A 113 5.82 -10.91 -15.61
N THR A 114 6.93 -11.64 -15.75
CA THR A 114 8.29 -11.07 -15.69
C THR A 114 8.98 -10.98 -17.05
N ASP A 115 8.41 -11.59 -18.09
CA ASP A 115 8.95 -11.59 -19.47
C ASP A 115 8.66 -10.27 -20.21
N LEU A 116 8.64 -9.16 -19.47
CA LEU A 116 8.37 -7.85 -20.03
C LEU A 116 9.61 -7.39 -20.80
N LYS A 117 9.53 -7.46 -22.15
CA LYS A 117 10.51 -6.86 -23.06
C LYS A 117 10.52 -5.32 -23.00
N ASP A 118 9.57 -4.74 -22.30
CA ASP A 118 9.37 -3.32 -22.16
C ASP A 118 10.20 -2.80 -20.97
N SER A 119 11.25 -2.05 -21.27
CA SER A 119 12.17 -1.48 -20.29
C SER A 119 11.47 -0.57 -19.27
N VAL A 120 10.41 0.13 -19.67
CA VAL A 120 9.64 1.04 -18.81
C VAL A 120 8.91 0.24 -17.72
N LYS A 121 8.16 -0.80 -18.11
CA LYS A 121 7.45 -1.67 -17.14
C LYS A 121 8.39 -2.37 -16.16
N TYR A 122 9.61 -2.69 -16.60
CA TYR A 122 10.62 -3.30 -15.73
C TYR A 122 11.14 -2.30 -14.67
N VAL A 123 11.32 -1.04 -15.04
CA VAL A 123 11.73 0.03 -14.09
C VAL A 123 10.62 0.27 -13.07
N ASP A 124 9.37 0.36 -13.51
CA ASP A 124 8.21 0.56 -12.63
C ASP A 124 8.06 -0.57 -11.60
N SER A 125 8.22 -1.83 -12.04
CA SER A 125 8.13 -2.98 -11.13
C SER A 125 9.23 -2.98 -10.06
N LYS A 126 10.46 -2.56 -10.41
CA LYS A 126 11.55 -2.39 -9.42
C LYS A 126 11.28 -1.27 -8.43
N SER A 127 10.74 -0.16 -8.90
CA SER A 127 10.38 0.97 -8.04
C SER A 127 9.28 0.59 -7.07
N MET A 128 8.26 -0.16 -7.52
CA MET A 128 7.19 -0.67 -6.67
C MET A 128 7.70 -1.67 -5.63
N LEU A 129 8.61 -2.57 -6.01
CA LEU A 129 9.23 -3.48 -5.05
C LEU A 129 10.01 -2.71 -3.98
N TYR A 130 10.82 -1.74 -4.39
CA TYR A 130 11.58 -0.89 -3.47
C TYR A 130 10.67 -0.15 -2.48
N LEU A 131 9.55 0.42 -2.95
CA LEU A 131 8.57 1.07 -2.07
C LEU A 131 7.92 0.08 -1.09
N SER A 132 7.64 -1.14 -1.54
CA SER A 132 7.11 -2.19 -0.67
C SER A 132 8.13 -2.62 0.40
N GLU A 133 9.41 -2.69 0.06
CA GLU A 133 10.49 -2.96 1.01
C GLU A 133 10.66 -1.84 2.04
N LEU A 134 10.56 -0.57 1.61
CA LEU A 134 10.56 0.56 2.54
C LEU A 134 9.37 0.52 3.49
N SER A 135 8.17 0.24 2.98
CA SER A 135 6.97 0.09 3.81
C SER A 135 7.13 -1.03 4.85
N LEU A 136 7.68 -2.18 4.44
CA LEU A 136 7.96 -3.29 5.35
C LEU A 136 8.88 -2.89 6.50
N LEU A 137 9.93 -2.12 6.21
CA LEU A 137 10.86 -1.61 7.23
C LEU A 137 10.21 -0.59 8.17
N GLU A 138 9.37 0.28 7.65
CA GLU A 138 8.63 1.25 8.49
C GLU A 138 7.58 0.55 9.37
N ASP A 139 6.88 -0.44 8.84
CA ASP A 139 5.96 -1.28 9.60
C ASP A 139 6.70 -1.99 10.75
N ALA A 140 7.87 -2.57 10.48
CA ALA A 140 8.67 -3.22 11.51
C ALA A 140 9.11 -2.25 12.62
N LYS A 141 9.55 -1.05 12.27
CA LYS A 141 9.87 0.01 13.25
C LYS A 141 8.64 0.41 14.07
N TYR A 142 7.48 0.50 13.42
CA TYR A 142 6.23 0.79 14.11
C TYR A 142 5.90 -0.28 15.15
N TYR A 143 6.00 -1.56 14.80
CA TYR A 143 5.78 -2.68 15.74
C TYR A 143 6.71 -2.59 16.96
N GLU A 144 8.00 -2.39 16.76
CA GLU A 144 8.95 -2.25 17.86
C GLU A 144 8.65 -1.04 18.75
N LYS A 145 8.24 0.08 18.15
CA LYS A 145 7.83 1.28 18.88
C LYS A 145 6.57 1.03 19.72
N VAL A 146 5.56 0.37 19.17
CA VAL A 146 4.32 0.03 19.87
C VAL A 146 4.62 -0.93 21.00
N LYS A 147 5.38 -2.00 20.75
CA LYS A 147 5.83 -2.97 21.74
C LYS A 147 6.53 -2.28 22.91
N SER A 148 7.54 -1.46 22.66
CA SER A 148 8.29 -0.77 23.70
C SER A 148 7.44 0.16 24.57
N LYS A 149 6.38 0.77 23.99
CA LYS A 149 5.53 1.73 24.69
C LYS A 149 4.36 1.11 25.45
N LEU A 150 3.73 0.08 24.89
CA LEU A 150 2.43 -0.38 25.35
C LEU A 150 2.47 -1.74 26.04
N ARG A 151 3.47 -2.61 25.77
CA ARG A 151 3.48 -3.99 26.26
C ARG A 151 3.20 -4.13 27.76
N ALA A 152 4.01 -3.47 28.59
CA ALA A 152 3.87 -3.58 30.04
C ALA A 152 2.50 -3.10 30.53
N LYS A 153 1.99 -2.02 29.94
CA LYS A 153 0.69 -1.44 30.28
C LYS A 153 -0.46 -2.37 29.84
N THR A 154 -0.36 -2.96 28.67
CA THR A 154 -1.37 -3.89 28.14
C THR A 154 -1.44 -5.16 28.96
N LEU A 155 -0.30 -5.78 29.28
CA LEU A 155 -0.26 -6.98 30.13
C LEU A 155 -0.81 -6.69 31.54
N ALA A 156 -0.47 -5.54 32.14
CA ALA A 156 -1.03 -5.14 33.45
C ALA A 156 -2.55 -4.91 33.40
N LYS A 157 -3.07 -4.30 32.31
CA LYS A 157 -4.52 -4.13 32.06
C LYS A 157 -5.22 -5.49 32.03
N ILE A 158 -4.68 -6.45 31.26
CA ILE A 158 -5.24 -7.79 31.12
C ILE A 158 -5.20 -8.54 32.45
N ALA A 159 -4.05 -8.53 33.14
CA ALA A 159 -3.89 -9.18 34.45
C ALA A 159 -4.92 -8.66 35.48
N LYS A 160 -5.18 -7.34 35.45
CA LYS A 160 -6.21 -6.72 36.31
C LYS A 160 -7.62 -7.20 35.92
N THR A 161 -7.92 -7.29 34.63
CA THR A 161 -9.23 -7.75 34.13
C THR A 161 -9.49 -9.21 34.54
N LEU A 162 -8.47 -10.06 34.46
CA LEU A 162 -8.57 -11.48 34.83
C LEU A 162 -8.37 -11.73 36.34
N ASN A 163 -8.12 -10.69 37.11
CA ASN A 163 -7.84 -10.78 38.57
C ASN A 163 -6.67 -11.74 38.89
N VAL A 164 -5.60 -11.66 38.10
CA VAL A 164 -4.37 -12.45 38.27
C VAL A 164 -3.16 -11.54 38.47
N LYS A 165 -2.05 -12.08 39.02
CA LYS A 165 -0.85 -11.28 39.29
C LYS A 165 -0.06 -10.92 38.04
N ALA A 166 -0.05 -11.80 37.04
CA ALA A 166 0.63 -11.65 35.77
C ALA A 166 -0.01 -12.56 34.70
N VAL A 167 0.16 -12.23 33.44
CA VAL A 167 -0.30 -13.02 32.29
C VAL A 167 0.79 -13.12 31.25
N ARG A 168 0.78 -14.23 30.51
CA ARG A 168 1.61 -14.45 29.33
C ARG A 168 0.68 -14.49 28.12
N TYR A 169 1.17 -14.08 26.95
CA TYR A 169 0.38 -14.05 25.74
C TYR A 169 -0.16 -15.43 25.34
N ASP A 170 0.67 -16.46 25.44
CA ASP A 170 0.33 -17.85 25.14
C ASP A 170 -0.82 -18.42 26.01
N GLU A 171 -1.04 -17.84 27.19
CA GLU A 171 -2.11 -18.24 28.11
C GLU A 171 -3.45 -17.56 27.83
N ILE A 172 -3.45 -16.48 27.04
CA ILE A 172 -4.62 -15.62 26.85
C ILE A 172 -5.00 -15.41 25.39
N GLN A 173 -4.24 -15.89 24.43
CA GLN A 173 -4.45 -15.63 23.00
C GLN A 173 -5.86 -16.01 22.54
N ASP A 174 -6.44 -17.09 23.05
CA ASP A 174 -7.73 -17.62 22.65
C ASP A 174 -8.94 -16.79 23.17
N ILE A 175 -8.70 -15.94 24.17
CA ILE A 175 -9.73 -15.08 24.76
C ILE A 175 -9.61 -13.61 24.33
N ILE A 176 -8.60 -13.28 23.54
CA ILE A 176 -8.41 -11.92 23.00
C ILE A 176 -9.31 -11.69 21.79
N ILE A 177 -10.01 -10.56 21.79
CA ILE A 177 -10.69 -10.00 20.62
C ILE A 177 -10.02 -8.68 20.29
N VAL A 178 -9.54 -8.57 19.08
CA VAL A 178 -9.02 -7.29 18.58
C VAL A 178 -10.18 -6.44 18.11
N LYS A 179 -10.30 -5.25 18.69
CA LYS A 179 -11.21 -4.24 18.20
C LYS A 179 -10.71 -3.75 16.86
N ASP A 180 -11.49 -3.91 15.82
CA ASP A 180 -11.21 -3.32 14.50
C ASP A 180 -11.36 -1.79 14.56
N GLU A 181 -10.51 -1.13 15.35
CA GLU A 181 -10.36 0.33 15.35
C GLU A 181 -9.53 0.85 14.17
N ILE A 182 -9.17 -0.03 13.23
CA ILE A 182 -8.57 0.38 11.93
C ILE A 182 -9.51 1.31 11.16
N LEU A 183 -10.75 1.45 11.61
CA LEU A 183 -11.79 2.27 10.98
C LEU A 183 -11.69 3.79 11.23
N SER A 184 -10.84 4.28 12.12
CA SER A 184 -10.84 5.71 12.46
C SER A 184 -9.68 6.53 11.94
N ARG A 185 -8.76 5.95 11.18
CA ARG A 185 -7.81 6.71 10.37
C ARG A 185 -8.34 6.74 8.94
N SER A 186 -9.30 7.65 8.69
CA SER A 186 -9.68 8.26 7.42
C SER A 186 -9.03 7.63 6.17
N GLY A 187 -9.39 6.42 5.84
CA GLY A 187 -9.10 5.72 4.61
C GLY A 187 -10.17 4.65 4.41
N PRO A 188 -10.54 4.30 3.20
CA PRO A 188 -11.50 3.23 2.97
C PRO A 188 -11.01 1.97 3.67
N THR A 189 -11.83 1.47 4.57
CA THR A 189 -11.61 0.21 5.26
C THR A 189 -11.65 -0.91 4.24
N PHE A 190 -10.48 -1.39 3.87
CA PHE A 190 -10.42 -2.68 3.21
C PHE A 190 -10.61 -3.73 4.30
N PRO A 191 -11.62 -4.61 4.21
CA PRO A 191 -11.78 -5.70 5.16
C PRO A 191 -10.48 -6.51 5.18
N VAL A 192 -9.93 -6.73 6.38
CA VAL A 192 -8.84 -7.69 6.60
C VAL A 192 -9.46 -9.08 6.45
N GLY A 193 -9.59 -9.53 5.24
CA GLY A 193 -10.18 -10.80 4.90
C GLY A 193 -10.21 -10.91 3.39
N ASN A 194 -9.31 -11.67 2.84
CA ASN A 194 -9.03 -11.89 1.43
C ASN A 194 -8.71 -10.60 0.65
N PRO A 195 -7.56 -10.48 0.01
CA PRO A 195 -7.31 -9.38 -0.89
C PRO A 195 -8.42 -9.39 -1.92
N ILE A 196 -9.30 -8.40 -1.85
CA ILE A 196 -10.24 -8.09 -2.91
C ILE A 196 -9.35 -7.82 -4.11
N GLY A 197 -9.49 -8.66 -5.14
CA GLY A 197 -8.58 -8.79 -6.25
C GLY A 197 -7.77 -7.55 -6.54
N PHE A 198 -6.48 -7.67 -6.59
CA PHE A 198 -5.65 -6.75 -7.33
C PHE A 198 -6.02 -6.96 -8.80
N ALA A 199 -7.05 -6.28 -9.28
CA ALA A 199 -7.08 -5.93 -10.67
C ALA A 199 -5.76 -5.18 -10.88
N GLY A 200 -4.86 -5.71 -11.68
CA GLY A 200 -3.67 -4.97 -12.06
C GLY A 200 -4.16 -3.62 -12.56
N LEU A 201 -3.92 -2.57 -11.78
CA LEU A 201 -4.27 -1.22 -12.17
C LEU A 201 -3.39 -0.91 -13.38
N TYR A 202 -3.88 -1.25 -14.56
CA TYR A 202 -3.29 -0.81 -15.80
C TYR A 202 -3.58 0.69 -15.94
N CYS A 203 -2.83 1.51 -15.20
CA CYS A 203 -2.82 2.96 -15.39
C CYS A 203 -2.24 3.37 -16.75
N SER A 204 -1.95 2.40 -17.63
CA SER A 204 -1.35 2.62 -18.94
C SER A 204 -2.29 3.29 -19.96
N SER A 205 -3.57 3.48 -19.62
CA SER A 205 -4.51 4.19 -20.49
C SER A 205 -4.35 5.71 -20.44
N THR A 206 -3.69 6.23 -19.39
CA THR A 206 -3.52 7.67 -19.16
C THR A 206 -2.05 8.01 -18.90
N GLU A 207 -1.60 9.11 -19.48
CA GLU A 207 -0.26 9.70 -19.30
C GLU A 207 -0.42 11.13 -18.77
N TRP A 208 -1.18 11.27 -17.69
CA TRP A 208 -1.49 12.55 -17.09
C TRP A 208 -0.29 13.14 -16.35
N ASN A 209 -0.16 14.45 -16.37
CA ASN A 209 0.95 15.18 -15.76
C ASN A 209 0.45 16.17 -14.69
N GLN A 210 1.36 16.97 -14.13
CA GLN A 210 1.08 17.84 -12.99
C GLN A 210 0.77 19.29 -13.41
N ASP A 211 0.97 19.61 -14.70
CA ASP A 211 0.86 20.96 -15.24
C ASP A 211 -0.50 21.16 -15.92
N ALA A 212 -0.68 22.30 -16.55
CA ALA A 212 -1.93 22.61 -17.31
C ALA A 212 -2.25 21.52 -18.36
N PRO A 213 -3.53 21.12 -18.48
CA PRO A 213 -4.73 21.70 -17.85
C PRO A 213 -5.10 21.05 -16.51
N TYR A 214 -4.31 20.12 -15.99
CA TYR A 214 -4.64 19.37 -14.77
C TYR A 214 -4.66 20.27 -13.53
N ASN A 215 -3.77 21.24 -13.46
CA ASN A 215 -3.66 22.17 -12.34
C ASN A 215 -4.41 23.51 -12.52
N ASP A 216 -5.17 23.68 -13.58
CA ASP A 216 -5.80 24.99 -13.94
C ASP A 216 -6.69 25.58 -12.83
N LEU A 217 -7.27 24.76 -11.97
CA LEU A 217 -8.13 25.17 -10.86
C LEU A 217 -7.44 25.16 -9.49
N LEU A 218 -6.13 24.90 -9.44
CA LEU A 218 -5.35 24.97 -8.21
C LEU A 218 -4.93 26.40 -7.89
N GLN A 219 -4.45 26.61 -6.66
CA GLN A 219 -3.96 27.89 -6.19
C GLN A 219 -2.83 28.38 -7.09
N LYS A 220 -2.83 29.70 -7.36
CA LYS A 220 -1.75 30.34 -8.11
C LYS A 220 -0.75 30.93 -7.13
N GLU A 221 0.51 30.59 -7.30
CA GLU A 221 1.62 31.13 -6.53
C GLU A 221 2.59 31.89 -7.44
N ASN A 222 3.37 32.79 -6.82
CA ASN A 222 4.43 33.48 -7.53
C ASN A 222 5.59 32.49 -7.76
N CYS A 223 5.76 32.05 -8.99
CA CYS A 223 6.80 31.12 -9.42
C CYS A 223 7.93 31.85 -10.16
N ASP A 224 8.50 32.92 -9.58
CA ASP A 224 9.71 33.54 -10.11
C ASP A 224 10.94 32.64 -9.82
N LEU A 225 11.03 31.53 -10.54
CA LEU A 225 12.11 30.56 -10.41
C LEU A 225 13.49 31.11 -10.85
N TYR A 226 13.51 32.26 -11.52
CA TYR A 226 14.73 32.81 -12.14
C TYR A 226 15.08 34.21 -11.62
N ASP A 227 14.39 34.71 -10.61
CA ASP A 227 14.63 36.07 -10.04
C ASP A 227 14.69 37.14 -11.15
N THR A 228 13.78 37.04 -12.11
CA THR A 228 13.71 37.97 -13.26
C THR A 228 13.08 39.30 -12.89
N GLY A 229 12.63 39.44 -11.65
CA GLY A 229 11.93 40.65 -11.15
C GLY A 229 10.50 40.82 -11.70
N SER A 230 10.01 39.84 -12.47
CA SER A 230 8.64 39.86 -12.99
C SER A 230 7.88 38.69 -12.38
N PRO A 231 6.95 38.96 -11.43
CA PRO A 231 6.19 37.91 -10.79
C PRO A 231 5.30 37.19 -11.82
N THR A 232 5.56 35.92 -12.02
CA THR A 232 4.71 35.05 -12.86
C THR A 232 3.81 34.25 -11.93
N TYR A 233 2.51 34.53 -11.96
CA TYR A 233 1.53 33.76 -11.16
C TYR A 233 1.06 32.56 -11.97
N GLU A 234 1.59 31.41 -11.64
CA GLU A 234 1.22 30.13 -12.24
C GLU A 234 0.50 29.24 -11.22
N ALA A 235 -0.35 28.35 -11.70
CA ALA A 235 -0.97 27.35 -10.84
C ALA A 235 0.10 26.40 -10.31
N VAL A 236 0.05 26.10 -9.01
CA VAL A 236 0.96 25.12 -8.40
C VAL A 236 0.84 23.77 -9.11
N PRO A 237 1.92 22.99 -9.26
CA PRO A 237 1.84 21.63 -9.79
C PRO A 237 0.88 20.77 -8.96
N ALA A 238 0.08 19.95 -9.63
CA ALA A 238 -0.90 19.08 -8.97
C ALA A 238 -0.30 18.10 -7.95
N GLY A 239 0.98 17.74 -8.11
CA GLY A 239 1.67 16.77 -7.29
C GLY A 239 1.48 15.34 -7.77
N CYS A 240 2.55 14.53 -7.70
CA CYS A 240 2.58 13.16 -8.20
C CYS A 240 1.53 12.25 -7.51
N ALA A 241 1.27 12.45 -6.22
CA ALA A 241 0.28 11.68 -5.48
C ALA A 241 -1.14 11.93 -5.99
N VAL A 242 -1.51 13.19 -6.22
CA VAL A 242 -2.82 13.57 -6.75
C VAL A 242 -3.04 13.00 -8.15
N ILE A 243 -2.05 13.12 -9.03
CA ILE A 243 -2.12 12.54 -10.39
C ILE A 243 -2.23 11.01 -10.34
N SER A 244 -1.48 10.35 -9.46
CA SER A 244 -1.58 8.90 -9.30
C SER A 244 -2.97 8.46 -8.84
N ILE A 245 -3.58 9.17 -7.89
CA ILE A 245 -4.95 8.90 -7.44
C ILE A 245 -5.94 9.12 -8.58
N ALA A 246 -5.81 10.20 -9.32
CA ALA A 246 -6.69 10.49 -10.47
C ALA A 246 -6.61 9.41 -11.55
N GLN A 247 -5.41 8.90 -11.86
CA GLN A 247 -5.22 7.81 -12.81
C GLN A 247 -5.79 6.47 -12.29
N ILE A 248 -5.69 6.21 -10.99
CA ILE A 248 -6.36 5.07 -10.35
C ILE A 248 -7.87 5.20 -10.48
N MET A 249 -8.44 6.37 -10.21
CA MET A 249 -9.88 6.62 -10.37
C MET A 249 -10.30 6.45 -11.83
N ALA A 250 -9.50 6.92 -12.79
CA ALA A 250 -9.76 6.70 -14.21
C ALA A 250 -9.75 5.22 -14.62
N SER A 251 -9.00 4.37 -13.91
CA SER A 251 -9.01 2.91 -14.13
C SER A 251 -10.21 2.22 -13.49
N LEU A 252 -10.68 2.74 -12.35
CA LEU A 252 -11.80 2.17 -11.60
C LEU A 252 -13.18 2.71 -12.02
N GLU A 253 -13.21 3.85 -12.69
CA GLU A 253 -14.40 4.52 -13.20
C GLU A 253 -15.53 4.69 -12.17
N PRO A 254 -15.25 5.20 -10.96
CA PRO A 254 -16.30 5.35 -9.95
C PRO A 254 -17.40 6.29 -10.45
N ASP A 255 -18.64 6.07 -10.03
CA ASP A 255 -19.73 7.01 -10.27
C ASP A 255 -19.49 8.27 -9.42
N LEU A 256 -18.97 9.32 -10.03
CA LEU A 256 -18.49 10.53 -9.36
C LEU A 256 -19.07 11.78 -9.99
N THR A 257 -19.53 12.69 -9.14
CA THR A 257 -19.94 14.04 -9.51
C THR A 257 -19.13 15.05 -8.67
N VAL A 258 -18.45 15.98 -9.34
CA VAL A 258 -17.61 17.02 -8.71
C VAL A 258 -18.15 18.38 -9.10
N ASP A 259 -18.46 19.21 -8.11
CA ASP A 259 -19.02 20.56 -8.29
C ASP A 259 -20.18 20.60 -9.32
N GLY A 260 -21.11 19.61 -9.20
CA GLY A 260 -22.26 19.47 -10.08
C GLY A 260 -21.97 18.93 -11.47
N LEU A 261 -20.71 18.65 -11.82
CA LEU A 261 -20.30 18.04 -13.07
C LEU A 261 -20.10 16.51 -12.85
N LYS A 262 -20.88 15.72 -13.56
CA LYS A 262 -20.66 14.26 -13.60
C LYS A 262 -19.39 13.95 -14.39
N ILE A 263 -18.48 13.19 -13.78
CA ILE A 263 -17.24 12.75 -14.43
C ILE A 263 -17.56 11.67 -15.46
N ASP A 264 -17.23 11.94 -16.70
CA ASP A 264 -17.32 10.97 -17.81
C ASP A 264 -15.93 10.42 -18.10
N TRP A 265 -15.69 9.22 -17.61
CA TRP A 265 -14.38 8.55 -17.74
C TRP A 265 -14.03 8.21 -19.21
N ASN A 266 -15.03 8.00 -20.08
CA ASN A 266 -14.78 7.78 -21.51
C ASN A 266 -14.22 9.04 -22.16
N ILE A 267 -14.73 10.22 -21.81
CA ILE A 267 -14.21 11.50 -22.29
C ILE A 267 -12.79 11.72 -21.78
N LEU A 268 -12.55 11.50 -20.47
CA LEU A 268 -11.23 11.72 -19.87
C LEU A 268 -10.16 10.76 -20.39
N LYS A 269 -10.55 9.54 -20.76
CA LYS A 269 -9.63 8.51 -21.28
C LYS A 269 -9.56 8.45 -22.82
N ALA A 270 -10.34 9.24 -23.52
CA ALA A 270 -10.34 9.27 -25.00
C ALA A 270 -8.95 9.62 -25.57
N GLN A 271 -8.16 10.35 -24.80
CA GLN A 271 -6.77 10.70 -25.10
C GLN A 271 -5.86 10.27 -23.94
N LYS A 272 -4.66 9.78 -24.26
CA LYS A 272 -3.69 9.44 -23.21
C LYS A 272 -3.31 10.65 -22.35
N GLN A 273 -3.14 11.80 -22.99
CA GLN A 273 -2.87 13.10 -22.38
C GLN A 273 -3.96 14.09 -22.75
N ILE A 274 -4.34 14.93 -21.81
CA ILE A 274 -5.24 16.05 -22.04
C ILE A 274 -4.37 17.28 -22.27
N ILE A 275 -4.54 17.92 -23.44
CA ILE A 275 -3.65 18.95 -23.94
C ILE A 275 -4.18 20.35 -23.62
N ALA A 276 -3.33 21.18 -23.04
CA ALA A 276 -3.64 22.58 -22.71
C ALA A 276 -3.66 23.47 -23.98
N PRO A 277 -4.37 24.61 -23.96
CA PRO A 277 -4.35 25.58 -25.06
C PRO A 277 -2.98 26.19 -25.35
N SER A 278 -2.12 26.27 -24.34
CA SER A 278 -0.75 26.78 -24.45
C SER A 278 0.22 25.82 -25.13
N SER A 279 -0.20 24.58 -25.37
CA SER A 279 0.64 23.56 -26.01
C SER A 279 0.78 23.85 -27.51
N TRP A 280 1.89 23.37 -28.10
CA TRP A 280 2.09 23.33 -29.56
C TRP A 280 1.25 22.23 -30.24
N GLN A 281 0.66 21.33 -29.47
CA GLN A 281 -0.25 20.29 -29.95
C GLN A 281 -1.69 20.82 -30.05
N THR A 282 -2.56 20.12 -30.78
CA THR A 282 -3.98 20.46 -30.79
C THR A 282 -4.60 20.33 -29.41
N PRO A 283 -5.16 21.38 -28.82
CA PRO A 283 -5.76 21.34 -27.51
C PRO A 283 -6.93 20.36 -27.42
N SER A 284 -7.05 19.69 -26.27
CA SER A 284 -8.25 18.92 -25.95
C SER A 284 -9.48 19.83 -25.84
N SER A 285 -10.69 19.28 -25.94
CA SER A 285 -11.92 20.05 -25.81
C SER A 285 -11.98 20.78 -24.46
N GLU A 286 -12.63 21.93 -24.42
CA GLU A 286 -12.81 22.71 -23.21
C GLU A 286 -13.48 21.87 -22.10
N THR A 287 -14.52 21.11 -22.47
CA THR A 287 -15.21 20.20 -21.53
C THR A 287 -14.26 19.17 -20.91
N THR A 288 -13.38 18.57 -21.72
CA THR A 288 -12.40 17.59 -21.21
C THR A 288 -11.41 18.23 -20.25
N ARG A 289 -10.92 19.44 -20.59
CA ARG A 289 -9.97 20.19 -19.75
C ARG A 289 -10.61 20.63 -18.42
N GLU A 290 -11.84 21.15 -18.49
CA GLU A 290 -12.59 21.52 -17.28
C GLU A 290 -12.84 20.32 -16.38
N MET A 291 -13.24 19.20 -16.96
CA MET A 291 -13.53 17.97 -16.22
C MET A 291 -12.29 17.44 -15.48
N VAL A 292 -11.13 17.38 -16.15
CA VAL A 292 -9.90 16.92 -15.48
C VAL A 292 -9.43 17.90 -14.42
N ALA A 293 -9.50 19.23 -14.66
CA ALA A 293 -9.11 20.23 -13.69
C ALA A 293 -9.98 20.17 -12.41
N LYS A 294 -11.31 19.96 -12.57
CA LYS A 294 -12.22 19.74 -11.42
C LYS A 294 -11.90 18.46 -10.68
N LEU A 295 -11.63 17.35 -11.38
CA LEU A 295 -11.24 16.10 -10.77
C LEU A 295 -9.96 16.28 -9.94
N ILE A 296 -8.94 16.90 -10.51
CA ILE A 296 -7.67 17.14 -9.81
C ILE A 296 -7.87 18.01 -8.59
N LYS A 297 -8.64 19.11 -8.70
CA LYS A 297 -8.96 19.97 -7.56
C LYS A 297 -9.72 19.22 -6.45
N TYR A 298 -10.57 18.29 -6.80
CA TYR A 298 -11.32 17.47 -5.84
C TYR A 298 -10.41 16.53 -5.03
N ILE A 299 -9.33 16.06 -5.65
CA ILE A 299 -8.38 15.13 -5.02
C ILE A 299 -7.32 15.90 -4.21
N TYR A 300 -6.94 17.13 -4.67
CA TYR A 300 -5.91 17.96 -4.07
C TYR A 300 -6.29 18.43 -2.65
#